data_0c1d9c442a04b199749c932d2e18246e
#
_entry.id   0c1d9c442a04b199749c932d2e18246e
#
_cell.length_a   1.000
_cell.length_b   1.000
_cell.length_c   1.000
_cell.angle_alpha   90.00
_cell.angle_beta   90.00
_cell.angle_gamma   90.00
#
_symmetry.space_group_name_H-M   'P 1'
#
loop_
_entity.id
_entity.type
_entity.pdbx_description
1 polymer ?
#
loop_
_entity_poly.entity_id
_entity_poly.type
_entity_poly.pdbx_seq_one_letter_code
_entity_poly.pdbx_strand_id
1 'polypeptide(L)'
;MRIVVGIPARMGSTRFPGKPLCDILGKTMIEHCYKRCALSKYTTSLFVAACDKEIKQTVEGFGGSVIMTDPNIQRPGLRVASAAETLNLDDNDIVVVVQGDEPLVHPDMIDLAIQPLLNEKDVYVSNLTAELSEEEWKDPGEIKVVCDLQMNAMYMSRAPMPSIDHEERRAIWYKQVCIMPFRWHFMKKFNHKLEPTPLELQESIEMNRAIQHGYKVR
;
A
#
# COMPACT_ATOMS: atom_id res chain seq x y z
N MET A 1 -12.29 -0.03 17.62
CA MET A 1 -11.69 -0.22 16.29
C MET A 1 -10.32 0.44 16.31
N ARG A 2 -9.28 -0.34 16.08
CA ARG A 2 -7.89 0.14 15.97
C ARG A 2 -7.55 0.36 14.50
N ILE A 3 -6.68 1.32 14.23
CA ILE A 3 -6.14 1.59 12.89
C ILE A 3 -4.62 1.51 12.98
N VAL A 4 -4.07 0.47 12.38
CA VAL A 4 -2.67 0.12 12.50
C VAL A 4 -1.98 0.32 11.15
N VAL A 5 -0.91 1.10 11.12
CA VAL A 5 -0.10 1.29 9.91
C VAL A 5 1.08 0.34 9.92
N GLY A 6 1.25 -0.42 8.86
CA GLY A 6 2.38 -1.31 8.63
C GLY A 6 3.21 -0.86 7.44
N ILE A 7 4.51 -0.70 7.65
CA ILE A 7 5.47 -0.31 6.62
C ILE A 7 6.36 -1.51 6.30
N PRO A 8 6.19 -2.16 5.14
CA PRO A 8 7.06 -3.28 4.75
C PRO A 8 8.44 -2.77 4.35
N ALA A 9 9.49 -3.42 4.83
CA ALA A 9 10.86 -3.10 4.48
C ALA A 9 11.74 -4.34 4.38
N ARG A 10 12.65 -4.37 3.38
CA ARG A 10 13.68 -5.39 3.22
C ARG A 10 14.92 -4.82 2.52
N MET A 11 16.08 -5.38 2.84
CA MET A 11 17.34 -4.97 2.19
C MET A 11 17.45 -5.45 0.74
N GLY A 12 16.79 -6.54 0.39
CA GLY A 12 16.87 -7.25 -0.89
C GLY A 12 16.19 -6.54 -2.07
N SER A 13 16.37 -5.23 -2.24
CA SER A 13 15.94 -4.50 -3.44
C SER A 13 16.93 -4.75 -4.58
N THR A 14 16.43 -5.29 -5.70
CA THR A 14 17.28 -5.57 -6.88
C THR A 14 17.71 -4.30 -7.62
N ARG A 15 16.86 -3.29 -7.68
CA ARG A 15 17.11 -2.01 -8.38
C ARG A 15 17.99 -1.07 -7.56
N PHE A 16 17.85 -1.08 -6.23
CA PHE A 16 18.62 -0.24 -5.32
C PHE A 16 18.85 -1.01 -4.00
N PRO A 17 19.95 -1.77 -3.88
CA PRO A 17 20.30 -2.51 -2.67
C PRO A 17 20.41 -1.59 -1.44
N GLY A 18 19.87 -2.02 -0.30
CA GLY A 18 19.91 -1.20 0.90
C GLY A 18 18.98 0.02 0.92
N LYS A 19 18.08 0.14 -0.05
CA LYS A 19 17.16 1.28 -0.21
C LYS A 19 16.52 1.78 1.09
N PRO A 20 15.98 0.94 1.99
CA PRO A 20 15.34 1.43 3.23
C PRO A 20 16.29 2.19 4.16
N LEU A 21 17.58 1.90 4.09
CA LEU A 21 18.60 2.52 4.95
C LEU A 21 19.41 3.61 4.25
N CYS A 22 19.08 3.97 3.00
CA CYS A 22 19.77 5.07 2.34
C CYS A 22 19.52 6.39 3.09
N ASP A 23 20.58 7.18 3.21
CA ASP A 23 20.51 8.49 3.87
C ASP A 23 19.79 9.51 2.97
N ILE A 24 18.85 10.23 3.58
CA ILE A 24 18.17 11.38 2.99
C ILE A 24 18.24 12.50 4.04
N LEU A 25 19.11 13.46 3.82
CA LEU A 25 19.29 14.62 4.70
C LEU A 25 19.50 14.24 6.18
N GLY A 26 20.37 13.25 6.42
CA GLY A 26 20.76 12.83 7.77
C GLY A 26 19.79 11.88 8.47
N LYS A 27 18.80 11.33 7.74
CA LYS A 27 17.90 10.27 8.20
C LYS A 27 17.74 9.19 7.16
N THR A 28 17.51 7.96 7.61
CA THR A 28 17.25 6.88 6.66
C THR A 28 15.88 7.04 5.99
N MET A 29 15.72 6.50 4.77
CA MET A 29 14.45 6.51 4.06
C MET A 29 13.32 5.94 4.92
N ILE A 30 13.54 4.81 5.59
CA ILE A 30 12.54 4.19 6.46
C ILE A 30 12.17 5.08 7.67
N GLU A 31 13.12 5.87 8.19
CA GLU A 31 12.85 6.82 9.25
C GLU A 31 11.93 7.96 8.80
N HIS A 32 12.15 8.48 7.58
CA HIS A 32 11.24 9.45 6.96
C HIS A 32 9.83 8.89 6.82
N CYS A 33 9.67 7.71 6.20
CA CYS A 33 8.36 7.06 6.05
C CYS A 33 7.68 6.86 7.41
N TYR A 34 8.40 6.31 8.39
CA TYR A 34 7.88 6.03 9.72
C TYR A 34 7.38 7.31 10.42
N LYS A 35 8.23 8.34 10.49
CA LYS A 35 7.88 9.60 11.18
C LYS A 35 6.71 10.32 10.52
N ARG A 36 6.59 10.25 9.20
CA ARG A 36 5.47 10.85 8.48
C ARG A 36 4.18 10.07 8.68
N CYS A 37 4.23 8.75 8.66
CA CYS A 37 3.06 7.91 8.98
C CYS A 37 2.56 8.13 10.42
N ALA A 38 3.47 8.38 11.37
CA ALA A 38 3.12 8.65 12.77
C ALA A 38 2.31 9.94 12.97
N LEU A 39 2.28 10.84 11.98
CA LEU A 39 1.51 12.09 12.03
C LEU A 39 0.04 11.95 11.56
N SER A 40 -0.36 10.79 11.03
CA SER A 40 -1.75 10.52 10.66
C SER A 40 -2.66 10.58 11.89
N LYS A 41 -3.81 11.24 11.77
CA LYS A 41 -4.78 11.48 12.86
C LYS A 41 -5.48 10.21 13.34
N TYR A 42 -5.62 9.24 12.43
CA TYR A 42 -6.35 7.99 12.72
C TYR A 42 -5.44 6.86 13.15
N THR A 43 -4.13 6.98 12.97
CA THR A 43 -3.18 5.91 13.33
C THR A 43 -3.11 5.70 14.83
N THR A 44 -3.56 4.54 15.30
CA THR A 44 -3.50 4.15 16.73
C THR A 44 -2.21 3.44 17.08
N SER A 45 -1.58 2.78 16.11
CA SER A 45 -0.27 2.16 16.23
C SER A 45 0.42 2.04 14.88
N LEU A 46 1.75 1.97 14.89
CA LEU A 46 2.59 1.96 13.69
C LEU A 46 3.75 1.00 13.91
N PHE A 47 4.07 0.20 12.89
CA PHE A 47 5.22 -0.69 12.92
C PHE A 47 5.87 -0.82 11.53
N VAL A 48 7.15 -1.15 11.53
CA VAL A 48 7.85 -1.64 10.34
C VAL A 48 7.84 -3.16 10.34
N ALA A 49 7.35 -3.75 9.25
CA ALA A 49 7.42 -5.19 9.01
C ALA A 49 8.71 -5.52 8.26
N ALA A 50 9.72 -6.09 8.92
CA ALA A 50 11.04 -6.33 8.35
C ALA A 50 11.49 -7.78 8.51
N CYS A 51 12.52 -8.18 7.74
CA CYS A 51 13.18 -9.47 7.90
C CYS A 51 14.70 -9.33 8.15
N ASP A 52 15.24 -8.12 8.05
CA ASP A 52 16.66 -7.84 8.14
C ASP A 52 17.00 -7.22 9.51
N LYS A 53 18.07 -7.70 10.13
CA LYS A 53 18.52 -7.22 11.45
C LYS A 53 18.95 -5.75 11.42
N GLU A 54 19.54 -5.32 10.32
CA GLU A 54 19.99 -3.95 10.11
C GLU A 54 18.81 -2.97 10.11
N ILE A 55 17.71 -3.35 9.44
CA ILE A 55 16.48 -2.55 9.47
C ILE A 55 15.92 -2.49 10.89
N LYS A 56 15.89 -3.64 11.61
CA LYS A 56 15.43 -3.69 13.00
C LYS A 56 16.22 -2.73 13.86
N GLN A 57 17.56 -2.83 13.85
CA GLN A 57 18.43 -1.98 14.64
C GLN A 57 18.24 -0.49 14.35
N THR A 58 18.10 -0.15 13.06
CA THR A 58 17.86 1.24 12.64
C THR A 58 16.53 1.76 13.16
N VAL A 59 15.44 0.97 13.01
CA VAL A 59 14.10 1.37 13.44
C VAL A 59 14.03 1.53 14.96
N GLU A 60 14.58 0.60 15.71
CA GLU A 60 14.67 0.68 17.17
C GLU A 60 15.56 1.87 17.61
N GLY A 61 16.62 2.15 16.85
CA GLY A 61 17.55 3.26 17.15
C GLY A 61 16.91 4.64 17.11
N PHE A 62 15.90 4.86 16.28
CA PHE A 62 15.13 6.12 16.28
C PHE A 62 13.82 6.05 17.10
N GLY A 63 13.60 4.98 17.87
CA GLY A 63 12.44 4.78 18.74
C GLY A 63 11.20 4.25 18.02
N GLY A 64 11.35 3.69 16.82
CA GLY A 64 10.26 3.06 16.07
C GLY A 64 9.98 1.63 16.55
N SER A 65 8.77 1.14 16.25
CA SER A 65 8.38 -0.26 16.45
C SER A 65 8.70 -1.08 15.21
N VAL A 66 9.22 -2.30 15.40
CA VAL A 66 9.48 -3.24 14.32
C VAL A 66 8.98 -4.63 14.69
N ILE A 67 8.37 -5.31 13.74
CA ILE A 67 7.94 -6.71 13.85
C ILE A 67 8.71 -7.52 12.81
N MET A 68 9.42 -8.55 13.27
CA MET A 68 10.19 -9.40 12.37
C MET A 68 9.29 -10.44 11.69
N THR A 69 9.52 -10.63 10.40
CA THR A 69 8.75 -11.52 9.53
C THR A 69 9.66 -12.52 8.82
N ASP A 70 9.07 -13.56 8.23
CA ASP A 70 9.82 -14.52 7.42
C ASP A 70 10.50 -13.84 6.22
N PRO A 71 11.82 -14.05 5.99
CA PRO A 71 12.56 -13.51 4.86
C PRO A 71 12.02 -13.98 3.51
N ASN A 72 11.36 -15.14 3.45
CA ASN A 72 10.80 -15.69 2.23
C ASN A 72 9.54 -14.94 1.73
N ILE A 73 8.94 -14.11 2.56
CA ILE A 73 7.79 -13.29 2.14
C ILE A 73 8.27 -12.22 1.15
N GLN A 74 7.83 -12.33 -0.10
CA GLN A 74 8.24 -11.41 -1.16
C GLN A 74 7.28 -10.22 -1.33
N ARG A 75 5.98 -10.43 -1.06
CA ARG A 75 4.93 -9.42 -1.27
C ARG A 75 4.82 -8.47 -0.09
N PRO A 76 4.81 -7.13 -0.33
CA PRO A 76 4.71 -6.13 0.74
C PRO A 76 3.44 -6.28 1.59
N GLY A 77 2.28 -6.45 0.96
CA GLY A 77 1.00 -6.63 1.65
C GLY A 77 0.99 -7.86 2.56
N LEU A 78 1.50 -9.00 2.06
CA LEU A 78 1.61 -10.23 2.86
C LEU A 78 2.58 -10.07 4.04
N ARG A 79 3.68 -9.34 3.86
CA ARG A 79 4.63 -9.06 4.95
C ARG A 79 3.97 -8.27 6.08
N VAL A 80 3.21 -7.23 5.74
CA VAL A 80 2.46 -6.45 6.74
C VAL A 80 1.39 -7.32 7.41
N ALA A 81 0.66 -8.14 6.63
CA ALA A 81 -0.35 -9.04 7.19
C ALA A 81 0.26 -10.03 8.19
N SER A 82 1.36 -10.70 7.83
CA SER A 82 2.07 -11.63 8.71
C SER A 82 2.53 -10.96 10.01
N ALA A 83 3.04 -9.73 9.94
CA ALA A 83 3.39 -8.96 11.14
C ALA A 83 2.14 -8.63 11.97
N ALA A 84 1.06 -8.19 11.33
CA ALA A 84 -0.18 -7.79 12.01
C ALA A 84 -0.89 -8.96 12.74
N GLU A 85 -0.68 -10.21 12.32
CA GLU A 85 -1.19 -11.41 13.00
C GLU A 85 -0.74 -11.49 14.47
N THR A 86 0.41 -10.89 14.81
CA THR A 86 0.94 -10.88 16.19
C THR A 86 0.24 -9.84 17.10
N LEU A 87 -0.60 -8.97 16.55
CA LEU A 87 -1.16 -7.81 17.25
C LEU A 87 -2.53 -8.04 17.91
N ASN A 88 -3.09 -9.25 17.82
CA ASN A 88 -4.43 -9.58 18.34
C ASN A 88 -5.48 -8.54 17.91
N LEU A 89 -5.61 -8.34 16.59
CA LEU A 89 -6.58 -7.39 16.01
C LEU A 89 -7.98 -8.01 15.93
N ASP A 90 -9.00 -7.18 16.15
CA ASP A 90 -10.39 -7.53 15.91
C ASP A 90 -10.71 -7.49 14.41
N ASP A 91 -11.68 -8.28 13.97
CA ASP A 91 -12.05 -8.43 12.55
C ASP A 91 -12.35 -7.10 11.83
N ASN A 92 -12.86 -6.10 12.55
CA ASN A 92 -13.18 -4.77 12.02
C ASN A 92 -12.04 -3.75 12.20
N ASP A 93 -10.94 -4.11 12.83
CA ASP A 93 -9.76 -3.24 12.87
C ASP A 93 -9.23 -3.03 11.44
N ILE A 94 -8.55 -1.92 11.24
CA ILE A 94 -8.02 -1.55 9.92
C ILE A 94 -6.49 -1.66 9.95
N VAL A 95 -5.94 -2.35 8.96
CA VAL A 95 -4.50 -2.39 8.71
C VAL A 95 -4.20 -1.64 7.43
N VAL A 96 -3.36 -0.62 7.52
CA VAL A 96 -2.96 0.21 6.39
C VAL A 96 -1.55 -0.19 5.95
N VAL A 97 -1.41 -0.61 4.72
CA VAL A 97 -0.09 -0.84 4.10
C VAL A 97 0.39 0.47 3.50
N VAL A 98 1.53 0.97 3.95
CA VAL A 98 2.22 2.14 3.36
C VAL A 98 3.61 1.71 2.94
N GLN A 99 3.99 1.95 1.68
CA GLN A 99 5.29 1.50 1.18
C GLN A 99 6.45 2.19 1.91
N GLY A 100 7.50 1.42 2.21
CA GLY A 100 8.69 1.90 2.91
C GLY A 100 9.65 2.72 2.05
N ASP A 101 9.28 3.02 0.83
CA ASP A 101 10.02 3.83 -0.13
C ASP A 101 9.27 5.11 -0.56
N GLU A 102 8.32 5.54 0.27
CA GLU A 102 7.55 6.79 0.12
C GLU A 102 7.98 7.83 1.18
N PRO A 103 9.22 8.38 1.12
CA PRO A 103 9.73 9.28 2.14
C PRO A 103 8.99 10.62 2.21
N LEU A 104 8.20 10.93 1.19
CA LEU A 104 7.38 12.16 1.12
C LEU A 104 5.89 11.89 1.38
N VAL A 105 5.49 10.69 1.82
CA VAL A 105 4.09 10.40 2.16
C VAL A 105 3.54 11.47 3.09
N HIS A 106 2.39 12.06 2.73
CA HIS A 106 1.73 13.05 3.59
C HIS A 106 0.74 12.33 4.53
N PRO A 107 0.67 12.68 5.83
CA PRO A 107 -0.23 12.01 6.77
C PRO A 107 -1.70 12.08 6.33
N ASP A 108 -2.15 13.19 5.73
CA ASP A 108 -3.51 13.32 5.20
C ASP A 108 -3.83 12.31 4.07
N MET A 109 -2.82 11.80 3.34
CA MET A 109 -3.02 10.74 2.34
C MET A 109 -3.47 9.43 3.01
N ILE A 110 -2.89 9.11 4.17
CA ILE A 110 -3.29 7.95 4.97
C ILE A 110 -4.71 8.16 5.50
N ASP A 111 -4.97 9.35 6.04
CA ASP A 111 -6.28 9.71 6.58
C ASP A 111 -7.38 9.63 5.50
N LEU A 112 -7.11 10.13 4.28
CA LEU A 112 -8.04 10.04 3.14
C LEU A 112 -8.27 8.60 2.69
N ALA A 113 -7.21 7.80 2.59
CA ALA A 113 -7.32 6.41 2.16
C ALA A 113 -8.19 5.56 3.10
N ILE A 114 -8.23 5.89 4.39
CA ILE A 114 -9.01 5.17 5.41
C ILE A 114 -10.51 5.53 5.35
N GLN A 115 -10.87 6.74 4.89
CA GLN A 115 -12.25 7.23 4.94
C GLN A 115 -13.31 6.29 4.37
N PRO A 116 -13.10 5.63 3.21
CA PRO A 116 -14.09 4.69 2.70
C PRO A 116 -14.42 3.56 3.68
N LEU A 117 -13.41 3.02 4.37
CA LEU A 117 -13.61 1.97 5.36
C LEU A 117 -14.31 2.46 6.63
N LEU A 118 -14.19 3.73 6.99
CA LEU A 118 -14.89 4.31 8.12
C LEU A 118 -16.37 4.55 7.81
N ASN A 119 -16.67 4.97 6.59
CA ASN A 119 -18.00 5.45 6.19
C ASN A 119 -18.88 4.36 5.56
N GLU A 120 -18.29 3.34 4.93
CA GLU A 120 -19.00 2.32 4.14
C GLU A 120 -18.71 0.92 4.71
N LYS A 121 -19.73 0.24 5.22
CA LYS A 121 -19.56 -1.07 5.89
C LYS A 121 -19.22 -2.21 4.92
N ASP A 122 -19.61 -2.08 3.66
CA ASP A 122 -19.37 -3.05 2.58
C ASP A 122 -18.06 -2.82 1.83
N VAL A 123 -17.30 -1.78 2.21
CA VAL A 123 -15.93 -1.56 1.72
C VAL A 123 -14.94 -2.24 2.65
N TYR A 124 -14.19 -3.19 2.11
CA TYR A 124 -13.21 -3.98 2.86
C TYR A 124 -11.76 -3.60 2.58
N VAL A 125 -11.54 -2.94 1.44
CA VAL A 125 -10.24 -2.45 1.00
C VAL A 125 -10.41 -1.17 0.20
N SER A 126 -9.51 -0.24 0.38
CA SER A 126 -9.39 0.95 -0.45
C SER A 126 -7.95 1.13 -0.95
N ASN A 127 -7.80 1.95 -1.96
CA ASN A 127 -6.48 2.31 -2.49
C ASN A 127 -6.50 3.78 -2.88
N LEU A 128 -5.57 4.55 -2.35
CA LEU A 128 -5.48 5.96 -2.70
C LEU A 128 -5.06 6.13 -4.17
N THR A 129 -5.65 7.12 -4.83
CA THR A 129 -5.28 7.51 -6.19
C THR A 129 -4.90 8.98 -6.26
N ALA A 130 -4.12 9.34 -7.27
CA ALA A 130 -3.82 10.71 -7.64
C ALA A 130 -4.05 10.90 -9.14
N GLU A 131 -4.33 12.13 -9.56
CA GLU A 131 -4.35 12.47 -10.98
C GLU A 131 -2.95 12.29 -11.57
N LEU A 132 -2.86 11.89 -12.82
CA LEU A 132 -1.60 11.76 -13.54
C LEU A 132 -1.57 12.61 -14.81
N SER A 133 -0.35 13.04 -15.16
CA SER A 133 -0.06 13.75 -16.40
C SER A 133 -0.01 12.80 -17.60
N GLU A 134 0.06 13.35 -18.81
CA GLU A 134 0.23 12.55 -20.03
C GLU A 134 1.58 11.81 -20.07
N GLU A 135 2.63 12.40 -19.49
CA GLU A 135 3.94 11.75 -19.39
C GLU A 135 3.87 10.53 -18.48
N GLU A 136 3.26 10.67 -17.30
CA GLU A 136 3.04 9.58 -16.35
C GLU A 136 2.09 8.51 -16.92
N TRP A 137 1.11 8.91 -17.74
CA TRP A 137 0.21 7.96 -18.40
C TRP A 137 0.98 7.01 -19.36
N LYS A 138 2.05 7.51 -20.01
CA LYS A 138 2.92 6.70 -20.88
C LYS A 138 3.93 5.86 -20.12
N ASP A 139 4.24 6.24 -18.86
CA ASP A 139 5.25 5.56 -18.05
C ASP A 139 4.74 4.24 -17.49
N PRO A 140 5.32 3.07 -17.83
CA PRO A 140 4.95 1.78 -17.24
C PRO A 140 5.36 1.65 -15.76
N GLY A 141 6.15 2.57 -15.23
CA GLY A 141 6.45 2.69 -13.79
C GLY A 141 5.23 3.08 -12.98
N GLU A 142 4.38 3.94 -13.55
CA GLU A 142 3.13 4.38 -12.95
C GLU A 142 1.99 3.38 -13.21
N ILE A 143 1.23 3.04 -12.18
CA ILE A 143 0.09 2.13 -12.30
C ILE A 143 -1.17 2.94 -12.54
N LYS A 144 -1.78 2.81 -13.73
CA LYS A 144 -3.03 3.47 -14.08
C LYS A 144 -4.20 2.76 -13.43
N VAL A 145 -5.18 3.53 -12.98
CA VAL A 145 -6.41 3.04 -12.36
C VAL A 145 -7.61 3.55 -13.13
N VAL A 146 -8.45 2.64 -13.61
CA VAL A 146 -9.76 2.99 -14.19
C VAL A 146 -10.81 2.74 -13.14
N CYS A 147 -11.62 3.76 -12.84
CA CYS A 147 -12.67 3.71 -11.83
C CYS A 147 -14.06 3.77 -12.46
N ASP A 148 -15.04 3.21 -11.76
CA ASP A 148 -16.46 3.46 -12.05
C ASP A 148 -16.91 4.84 -11.52
N LEU A 149 -18.17 5.20 -11.74
CA LEU A 149 -18.72 6.49 -11.30
C LEU A 149 -18.80 6.63 -9.77
N GLN A 150 -18.69 5.53 -9.03
CA GLN A 150 -18.64 5.51 -7.57
C GLN A 150 -17.20 5.49 -7.04
N MET A 151 -16.21 5.65 -7.92
CA MET A 151 -14.78 5.57 -7.59
C MET A 151 -14.34 4.18 -7.08
N ASN A 152 -14.99 3.10 -7.53
CA ASN A 152 -14.43 1.77 -7.35
C ASN A 152 -13.49 1.45 -8.52
N ALA A 153 -12.33 0.90 -8.24
CA ALA A 153 -11.40 0.48 -9.27
C ALA A 153 -12.01 -0.69 -10.08
N MET A 154 -12.10 -0.50 -11.38
CA MET A 154 -12.54 -1.52 -12.35
C MET A 154 -11.34 -2.36 -12.83
N TYR A 155 -10.19 -1.72 -13.00
CA TYR A 155 -8.94 -2.35 -13.43
C TYR A 155 -7.74 -1.46 -13.13
N MET A 156 -6.62 -2.10 -12.85
CA MET A 156 -5.32 -1.44 -12.66
C MET A 156 -4.29 -2.05 -13.60
N SER A 157 -3.53 -1.21 -14.31
CA SER A 157 -2.53 -1.68 -15.28
C SER A 157 -1.31 -0.74 -15.38
N ARG A 158 -0.19 -1.32 -15.78
CA ARG A 158 1.00 -0.57 -16.18
C ARG A 158 0.91 -0.06 -17.62
N ALA A 159 0.04 -0.66 -18.44
CA ALA A 159 -0.23 -0.18 -19.79
C ALA A 159 -0.93 1.19 -19.76
N PRO A 160 -0.73 2.04 -20.78
CA PRO A 160 -1.47 3.27 -20.93
C PRO A 160 -2.97 3.00 -21.06
N MET A 161 -3.77 3.48 -20.09
CA MET A 161 -5.22 3.41 -20.11
C MET A 161 -5.87 4.54 -19.29
N PRO A 162 -7.12 4.97 -19.62
CA PRO A 162 -7.88 4.62 -20.83
C PRO A 162 -7.20 5.14 -22.11
N SER A 163 -7.67 4.72 -23.29
CA SER A 163 -7.13 5.21 -24.57
C SER A 163 -7.27 6.72 -24.71
N ILE A 164 -6.32 7.34 -25.43
CA ILE A 164 -6.33 8.77 -25.81
C ILE A 164 -6.49 8.96 -27.33
N ASP A 165 -6.77 7.90 -28.08
CA ASP A 165 -6.85 7.94 -29.55
C ASP A 165 -8.07 8.71 -30.08
N HIS A 166 -8.88 9.29 -29.20
CA HIS A 166 -10.01 10.16 -29.53
C HIS A 166 -9.69 11.62 -29.20
N GLU A 167 -10.16 12.54 -30.03
CA GLU A 167 -9.77 13.94 -30.14
C GLU A 167 -9.87 14.78 -28.84
N GLU A 168 -10.55 14.28 -27.81
CA GLU A 168 -10.69 15.00 -26.55
C GLU A 168 -10.48 14.07 -25.34
N ARG A 169 -9.61 14.47 -24.41
CA ARG A 169 -9.54 13.87 -23.08
C ARG A 169 -10.81 14.21 -22.29
N ARG A 170 -11.66 13.20 -22.09
CA ARG A 170 -12.95 13.35 -21.38
C ARG A 170 -12.95 12.78 -19.96
N ALA A 171 -11.93 12.03 -19.61
CA ALA A 171 -11.79 11.39 -18.29
C ALA A 171 -10.60 11.95 -17.54
N ILE A 172 -10.71 12.00 -16.21
CA ILE A 172 -9.57 12.18 -15.34
C ILE A 172 -8.80 10.86 -15.32
N TRP A 173 -7.49 10.94 -15.49
CA TRP A 173 -6.61 9.79 -15.41
C TRP A 173 -6.06 9.67 -14.00
N TYR A 174 -6.15 8.48 -13.44
CA TYR A 174 -5.69 8.20 -12.09
C TYR A 174 -4.53 7.22 -12.09
N LYS A 175 -3.60 7.44 -11.16
CA LYS A 175 -2.55 6.48 -10.79
C LYS A 175 -2.76 5.98 -9.38
N GLN A 176 -2.29 4.76 -9.15
CA GLN A 176 -2.21 4.19 -7.82
C GLN A 176 -1.19 4.95 -6.97
N VAL A 177 -1.61 5.36 -5.77
CA VAL A 177 -0.71 5.70 -4.68
C VAL A 177 -0.74 4.52 -3.71
N CYS A 178 0.43 3.93 -3.42
CA CYS A 178 0.51 2.68 -2.69
C CYS A 178 0.25 2.84 -1.17
N ILE A 179 -0.94 3.38 -0.84
CA ILE A 179 -1.51 3.44 0.51
C ILE A 179 -2.80 2.64 0.47
N MET A 180 -2.79 1.49 1.12
CA MET A 180 -3.84 0.47 0.98
C MET A 180 -4.38 0.05 2.36
N PRO A 181 -5.48 0.67 2.84
CA PRO A 181 -6.20 0.21 4.02
C PRO A 181 -7.03 -1.03 3.73
N PHE A 182 -6.99 -1.97 4.68
CA PHE A 182 -7.79 -3.19 4.67
C PHE A 182 -8.52 -3.36 6.00
N ARG A 183 -9.78 -3.82 6.00
CA ARG A 183 -10.34 -4.44 7.20
C ARG A 183 -9.58 -5.71 7.51
N TRP A 184 -9.29 -5.94 8.78
CA TRP A 184 -8.44 -7.05 9.19
C TRP A 184 -8.97 -8.42 8.74
N HIS A 185 -10.27 -8.67 8.87
CA HIS A 185 -10.86 -9.93 8.39
C HIS A 185 -10.65 -10.13 6.88
N PHE A 186 -10.73 -9.05 6.09
CA PHE A 186 -10.52 -9.12 4.65
C PHE A 186 -9.03 -9.27 4.30
N MET A 187 -8.14 -8.61 5.03
CA MET A 187 -6.69 -8.77 4.83
C MET A 187 -6.25 -10.23 5.05
N LYS A 188 -6.76 -10.89 6.11
CA LYS A 188 -6.55 -12.33 6.33
C LYS A 188 -7.07 -13.16 5.16
N LYS A 189 -8.31 -12.89 4.71
CA LYS A 189 -8.90 -13.58 3.56
C LYS A 189 -8.09 -13.37 2.29
N PHE A 190 -7.69 -12.13 2.00
CA PHE A 190 -6.92 -11.74 0.83
C PHE A 190 -5.58 -12.48 0.74
N ASN A 191 -4.87 -12.62 1.86
CA ASN A 191 -3.55 -13.22 1.88
C ASN A 191 -3.53 -14.75 2.01
N HIS A 192 -4.58 -15.36 2.62
CA HIS A 192 -4.57 -16.80 2.91
C HIS A 192 -5.62 -17.60 2.16
N LYS A 193 -6.63 -16.96 1.56
CA LYS A 193 -7.76 -17.68 0.93
C LYS A 193 -8.03 -17.27 -0.52
N LEU A 194 -7.62 -16.08 -0.95
CA LEU A 194 -7.77 -15.67 -2.33
C LEU A 194 -6.53 -16.06 -3.12
N GLU A 195 -6.71 -16.98 -4.06
CA GLU A 195 -5.63 -17.40 -4.95
C GLU A 195 -5.16 -16.23 -5.84
N PRO A 196 -3.85 -16.16 -6.13
CA PRO A 196 -3.33 -15.21 -7.11
C PRO A 196 -4.05 -15.34 -8.46
N THR A 197 -4.33 -14.20 -9.06
CA THR A 197 -5.10 -14.16 -10.31
C THR A 197 -4.23 -13.84 -11.52
N PRO A 198 -4.66 -14.21 -12.76
CA PRO A 198 -3.88 -13.96 -13.96
C PRO A 198 -3.49 -12.48 -14.14
N LEU A 199 -4.43 -11.54 -13.92
CA LEU A 199 -4.14 -10.10 -14.08
C LEU A 199 -3.22 -9.58 -12.97
N GLU A 200 -3.36 -10.05 -11.74
CA GLU A 200 -2.41 -9.73 -10.67
C GLU A 200 -0.98 -10.15 -11.05
N LEU A 201 -0.83 -11.37 -11.54
CA LEU A 201 0.49 -11.91 -11.89
C LEU A 201 1.11 -11.21 -13.10
N GLN A 202 0.30 -10.94 -14.12
CA GLN A 202 0.76 -10.30 -15.35
C GLN A 202 1.16 -8.85 -15.12
N GLU A 203 0.35 -8.09 -14.39
CA GLU A 203 0.58 -6.66 -14.12
C GLU A 203 1.52 -6.45 -12.90
N SER A 204 1.69 -7.48 -12.08
CA SER A 204 2.36 -7.37 -10.77
C SER A 204 1.69 -6.32 -9.85
N ILE A 205 0.35 -6.34 -9.79
CA ILE A 205 -0.49 -5.42 -9.03
C ILE A 205 -1.43 -6.22 -8.13
N GLU A 206 -1.18 -6.23 -6.82
CA GLU A 206 -1.93 -7.05 -5.86
C GLU A 206 -3.44 -6.73 -5.83
N MET A 207 -3.84 -5.47 -6.04
CA MET A 207 -5.26 -5.08 -6.02
C MET A 207 -6.10 -5.72 -7.11
N ASN A 208 -5.51 -6.11 -8.24
CA ASN A 208 -6.20 -6.85 -9.29
C ASN A 208 -6.75 -8.20 -8.79
N ARG A 209 -6.13 -8.81 -7.76
CA ARG A 209 -6.67 -10.01 -7.12
C ARG A 209 -8.03 -9.73 -6.49
N ALA A 210 -8.15 -8.66 -5.70
CA ALA A 210 -9.42 -8.29 -5.09
C ALA A 210 -10.49 -8.04 -6.17
N ILE A 211 -10.16 -7.29 -7.21
CA ILE A 211 -11.07 -6.95 -8.33
C ILE A 211 -11.53 -8.22 -9.04
N GLN A 212 -10.61 -9.12 -9.43
CA GLN A 212 -10.96 -10.35 -10.15
C GLN A 212 -11.76 -11.35 -9.30
N HIS A 213 -11.64 -11.31 -7.98
CA HIS A 213 -12.49 -12.07 -7.06
C HIS A 213 -13.83 -11.37 -6.74
N GLY A 214 -14.16 -10.27 -7.41
CA GLY A 214 -15.44 -9.57 -7.29
C GLY A 214 -15.56 -8.65 -6.06
N TYR A 215 -14.44 -8.31 -5.42
CA TYR A 215 -14.43 -7.35 -4.31
C TYR A 215 -14.25 -5.92 -4.83
N LYS A 216 -14.98 -4.99 -4.22
CA LYS A 216 -14.78 -3.57 -4.46
C LYS A 216 -13.43 -3.13 -3.89
N VAL A 217 -12.64 -2.42 -4.70
CA VAL A 217 -11.46 -1.65 -4.27
C VAL A 217 -11.84 -0.18 -4.42
N ARG A 218 -12.04 0.50 -3.30
CA ARG A 218 -12.49 1.88 -3.25
C ARG A 218 -11.33 2.87 -3.33
#